data_e93fa013437792418f2dbd77d7bf4e57
#
_entry.id   e93fa013437792418f2dbd77d7bf4e57
#
_cell.length_a   1.000
_cell.length_b   1.000
_cell.length_c   1.000
_cell.angle_alpha   90.00
_cell.angle_beta   90.00
_cell.angle_gamma   90.00
#
_symmetry.space_group_name_H-M   'P 1'
#
loop_
_entity.id
_entity.type
_entity.pdbx_description
1 polymer ?
#
loop_
_entity_poly.entity_id
_entity_poly.type
_entity_poly.pdbx_seq_one_letter_code
_entity_poly.pdbx_strand_id
1 'polypeptide(L)'
;MLADVVDLLRCPVCEAALDPGDRVLRCAAGHSFDIARQGYVNLVPGRADTAEMVEARDAFLRAGHFRPLSEALAAEARASAGASSADAPAIVDLGAGTGHHLAAVLDAVPAARGLAIDASRAALRRAARAHDGAAAVGADAWKPLPLRDAIATTVLSVFAPRNATEMARVLAPGGSLIAVTPTTRHLYELVGPLGLLSVPDDKADRLDAQLAAHFELAERRTIEHAMFLTRDESAQIVRMGPSAWHVDEQSVNERLMGLADPSIVTFSAVVSRYGQE
;
A
#
# COMPACT_ATOMS: atom_id res chain seq x y z
N MET A 1 8.92 13.04 -10.56
CA MET A 1 8.58 11.59 -10.78
C MET A 1 9.75 10.69 -10.44
N LEU A 2 10.11 9.61 -11.20
CA LEU A 2 11.18 8.70 -10.74
C LEU A 2 12.54 9.41 -10.52
N ALA A 3 12.90 10.36 -11.37
CA ALA A 3 14.12 11.16 -11.20
C ALA A 3 14.17 11.95 -9.87
N ASP A 4 13.03 12.36 -9.37
CA ASP A 4 12.91 13.17 -8.14
C ASP A 4 13.07 12.35 -6.85
N VAL A 5 13.15 11.04 -6.97
CA VAL A 5 13.26 10.09 -5.83
C VAL A 5 14.44 9.13 -5.97
N VAL A 6 15.27 9.27 -7.00
CA VAL A 6 16.44 8.36 -7.22
C VAL A 6 17.43 8.43 -6.07
N ASP A 7 17.58 9.59 -5.44
CA ASP A 7 18.39 9.82 -4.24
C ASP A 7 17.91 9.01 -3.02
N LEU A 8 16.65 8.55 -3.01
CA LEU A 8 16.09 7.69 -1.97
C LEU A 8 16.39 6.21 -2.20
N LEU A 9 16.81 5.85 -3.43
CA LEU A 9 17.03 4.46 -3.84
C LEU A 9 18.47 4.01 -3.63
N ARG A 10 18.65 2.70 -3.48
CA ARG A 10 19.95 2.02 -3.53
C ARG A 10 19.91 0.84 -4.49
N CYS A 11 21.06 0.49 -5.03
CA CYS A 11 21.20 -0.70 -5.88
C CYS A 11 20.87 -1.96 -5.09
N PRO A 12 19.93 -2.82 -5.53
CA PRO A 12 19.58 -4.03 -4.79
C PRO A 12 20.68 -5.11 -4.82
N VAL A 13 21.74 -4.91 -5.60
CA VAL A 13 22.83 -5.89 -5.75
C VAL A 13 24.05 -5.52 -4.92
N CYS A 14 24.42 -4.24 -4.88
CA CYS A 14 25.65 -3.77 -4.20
C CYS A 14 25.42 -2.58 -3.25
N GLU A 15 24.17 -2.19 -3.03
CA GLU A 15 23.73 -1.10 -2.15
C GLU A 15 24.28 0.30 -2.49
N ALA A 16 25.08 0.44 -3.55
CA ALA A 16 25.56 1.73 -4.01
C ALA A 16 24.41 2.63 -4.48
N ALA A 17 24.65 3.94 -4.53
CA ALA A 17 23.72 4.90 -5.11
C ALA A 17 23.37 4.54 -6.55
N LEU A 18 22.18 4.92 -6.97
CA LEU A 18 21.70 4.80 -8.34
C LEU A 18 21.70 6.18 -8.99
N ASP A 19 22.20 6.24 -10.21
CA ASP A 19 22.21 7.44 -11.04
C ASP A 19 21.19 7.29 -12.19
N PRO A 20 20.40 8.33 -12.50
CA PRO A 20 19.47 8.30 -13.61
C PRO A 20 20.20 8.51 -14.94
N GLY A 21 19.93 7.62 -15.91
CA GLY A 21 20.32 7.75 -17.30
C GLY A 21 19.12 7.86 -18.22
N ASP A 22 19.33 7.78 -19.54
CA ASP A 22 18.25 7.72 -20.50
C ASP A 22 17.49 6.40 -20.35
N ARG A 23 16.33 6.47 -19.69
CA ARG A 23 15.42 5.34 -19.38
C ARG A 23 16.06 4.16 -18.64
N VAL A 24 17.07 4.43 -17.83
CA VAL A 24 17.79 3.43 -17.06
C VAL A 24 18.29 4.02 -15.75
N LEU A 25 18.30 3.23 -14.67
CA LEU A 25 19.06 3.53 -13.46
C LEU A 25 20.33 2.68 -13.46
N ARG A 26 21.45 3.27 -13.08
CA ARG A 26 22.75 2.56 -13.00
C ARG A 26 23.46 2.89 -11.70
N CYS A 27 24.25 1.94 -11.19
CA CYS A 27 25.17 2.20 -10.10
C CYS A 27 26.62 2.22 -10.58
N ALA A 28 27.52 2.73 -9.76
CA ALA A 28 28.96 2.81 -10.07
C ALA A 28 29.59 1.43 -10.34
N ALA A 29 29.03 0.33 -9.81
CA ALA A 29 29.49 -1.03 -10.08
C ALA A 29 28.97 -1.61 -11.42
N GLY A 30 28.21 -0.83 -12.20
CA GLY A 30 27.73 -1.22 -13.53
C GLY A 30 26.38 -1.96 -13.54
N HIS A 31 25.72 -2.20 -12.40
CA HIS A 31 24.37 -2.77 -12.41
C HIS A 31 23.39 -1.77 -13.03
N SER A 32 22.47 -2.27 -13.86
CA SER A 32 21.60 -1.48 -14.71
C SER A 32 20.17 -1.99 -14.63
N PHE A 33 19.19 -1.06 -14.52
CA PHE A 33 17.78 -1.36 -14.36
C PHE A 33 16.95 -0.49 -15.29
N ASP A 34 16.24 -1.11 -16.22
CA ASP A 34 15.44 -0.40 -17.22
C ASP A 34 14.21 0.28 -16.59
N ILE A 35 13.99 1.52 -16.96
CA ILE A 35 12.76 2.26 -16.63
C ILE A 35 11.72 1.92 -17.69
N ALA A 36 10.62 1.34 -17.26
CA ALA A 36 9.49 1.03 -18.14
C ALA A 36 8.93 2.31 -18.80
N ARG A 37 8.33 2.16 -19.99
CA ARG A 37 7.70 3.28 -20.71
C ARG A 37 6.66 4.02 -19.84
N GLN A 38 6.05 3.34 -18.89
CA GLN A 38 5.08 3.88 -17.95
C GLN A 38 5.67 4.66 -16.77
N GLY A 39 6.99 4.74 -16.66
CA GLY A 39 7.70 5.54 -15.65
C GLY A 39 8.06 4.82 -14.36
N TYR A 40 7.83 3.49 -14.24
CA TYR A 40 8.28 2.71 -13.10
C TYR A 40 9.60 1.95 -13.39
N VAL A 41 10.33 1.58 -12.36
CA VAL A 41 11.48 0.66 -12.42
C VAL A 41 11.20 -0.59 -11.58
N ASN A 42 11.62 -1.77 -12.03
CA ASN A 42 11.50 -3.02 -11.26
C ASN A 42 12.88 -3.46 -10.76
N LEU A 43 13.15 -3.24 -9.48
CA LEU A 43 14.44 -3.49 -8.85
C LEU A 43 14.55 -4.87 -8.20
N VAL A 44 13.50 -5.32 -7.50
CA VAL A 44 13.49 -6.60 -6.76
C VAL A 44 12.19 -7.36 -7.08
N PRO A 45 12.22 -8.29 -8.05
CA PRO A 45 11.03 -9.08 -8.38
C PRO A 45 10.53 -9.93 -7.20
N GLY A 46 9.22 -10.01 -7.05
CA GLY A 46 8.54 -10.79 -6.02
C GLY A 46 7.27 -11.47 -6.52
N ARG A 47 6.62 -12.23 -5.62
CA ARG A 47 5.26 -12.74 -5.86
C ARG A 47 4.29 -11.57 -5.81
N ALA A 48 3.33 -11.54 -6.72
CA ALA A 48 2.51 -10.37 -6.94
C ALA A 48 1.08 -10.72 -7.31
N ASP A 49 0.18 -9.78 -7.09
CA ASP A 49 -1.19 -9.83 -7.60
C ASP A 49 -1.22 -9.90 -9.13
N THR A 50 -2.22 -10.60 -9.65
CA THR A 50 -2.44 -10.71 -11.10
C THR A 50 -2.94 -9.39 -11.69
N ALA A 51 -2.94 -9.28 -13.01
CA ALA A 51 -3.46 -8.10 -13.69
C ALA A 51 -4.97 -7.90 -13.43
N GLU A 52 -5.73 -9.00 -13.38
CA GLU A 52 -7.17 -9.00 -13.11
C GLU A 52 -7.48 -8.55 -11.67
N MET A 53 -6.71 -9.01 -10.68
CA MET A 53 -6.84 -8.55 -9.29
C MET A 53 -6.58 -7.05 -9.18
N VAL A 54 -5.55 -6.57 -9.86
CA VAL A 54 -5.19 -5.14 -9.87
C VAL A 54 -6.24 -4.31 -10.59
N GLU A 55 -6.84 -4.82 -11.68
CA GLU A 55 -7.93 -4.15 -12.39
C GLU A 55 -9.19 -4.04 -11.53
N ALA A 56 -9.60 -5.11 -10.87
CA ALA A 56 -10.72 -5.12 -9.95
C ALA A 56 -10.50 -4.11 -8.80
N ARG A 57 -9.28 -4.07 -8.23
CA ARG A 57 -8.90 -3.10 -7.20
C ARG A 57 -8.98 -1.65 -7.70
N ASP A 58 -8.47 -1.38 -8.89
CA ASP A 58 -8.51 -0.03 -9.48
C ASP A 58 -9.94 0.44 -9.68
N ALA A 59 -10.81 -0.41 -10.24
CA ALA A 59 -12.23 -0.11 -10.45
C ALA A 59 -12.95 0.14 -9.12
N PHE A 60 -12.78 -0.75 -8.15
CA PHE A 60 -13.44 -0.63 -6.85
C PHE A 60 -13.00 0.61 -6.06
N LEU A 61 -11.69 0.90 -6.01
CA LEU A 61 -11.19 2.08 -5.29
C LEU A 61 -11.64 3.40 -5.94
N ARG A 62 -11.74 3.44 -7.28
CA ARG A 62 -12.26 4.61 -8.01
C ARG A 62 -13.75 4.85 -7.77
N ALA A 63 -14.53 3.83 -7.46
CA ALA A 63 -15.93 4.00 -7.05
C ALA A 63 -16.08 4.75 -5.72
N GLY A 64 -14.99 4.92 -4.96
CA GLY A 64 -14.92 5.79 -3.78
C GLY A 64 -15.36 5.14 -2.48
N HIS A 65 -15.64 3.84 -2.47
CA HIS A 65 -16.08 3.14 -1.26
C HIS A 65 -15.06 3.19 -0.11
N PHE A 66 -13.76 3.32 -0.41
CA PHE A 66 -12.69 3.44 0.58
C PHE A 66 -12.23 4.89 0.82
N ARG A 67 -13.00 5.88 0.35
CA ARG A 67 -12.65 7.30 0.58
C ARG A 67 -12.46 7.66 2.05
N PRO A 68 -13.31 7.22 3.02
CA PRO A 68 -13.08 7.52 4.43
C PRO A 68 -11.74 6.99 4.96
N LEU A 69 -11.25 5.85 4.46
CA LEU A 69 -9.92 5.35 4.78
C LEU A 69 -8.83 6.26 4.20
N SER A 70 -8.94 6.65 2.91
CA SER A 70 -7.95 7.54 2.28
C SER A 70 -7.86 8.89 2.99
N GLU A 71 -9.00 9.46 3.39
CA GLU A 71 -9.08 10.69 4.19
C GLU A 71 -8.40 10.53 5.57
N ALA A 72 -8.61 9.37 6.22
CA ALA A 72 -7.97 9.04 7.48
C ALA A 72 -6.44 8.93 7.34
N LEU A 73 -5.94 8.24 6.32
CA LEU A 73 -4.51 8.14 6.02
C LEU A 73 -3.89 9.50 5.73
N ALA A 74 -4.58 10.34 4.96
CA ALA A 74 -4.16 11.69 4.65
C ALA A 74 -4.04 12.57 5.90
N ALA A 75 -4.97 12.43 6.86
CA ALA A 75 -4.92 13.15 8.12
C ALA A 75 -3.73 12.73 8.99
N GLU A 76 -3.47 11.40 9.11
CA GLU A 76 -2.32 10.86 9.85
C GLU A 76 -0.98 11.29 9.23
N ALA A 77 -0.87 11.19 7.90
CA ALA A 77 0.36 11.58 7.21
C ALA A 77 0.65 13.08 7.35
N ARG A 78 -0.38 13.92 7.35
CA ARG A 78 -0.25 15.36 7.60
C ARG A 78 0.23 15.67 9.01
N ALA A 79 -0.29 14.96 10.02
CA ALA A 79 0.16 15.07 11.39
C ALA A 79 1.63 14.65 11.54
N SER A 80 2.03 13.55 10.90
CA SER A 80 3.42 13.06 10.87
C SER A 80 4.36 14.04 10.17
N ALA A 81 3.97 14.60 9.03
CA ALA A 81 4.77 15.57 8.28
C ALA A 81 4.96 16.87 9.05
N GLY A 82 3.95 17.34 9.80
CA GLY A 82 4.03 18.53 10.64
C GLY A 82 4.97 18.36 11.85
N ALA A 83 5.25 17.14 12.27
CA ALA A 83 6.21 16.84 13.34
C ALA A 83 7.65 16.67 12.82
N SER A 84 7.83 16.52 11.51
CA SER A 84 9.14 16.35 10.88
C SER A 84 9.78 17.71 10.55
N SER A 85 11.08 17.84 10.78
CA SER A 85 11.88 19.00 10.35
C SER A 85 12.42 18.90 8.92
N ALA A 86 12.00 17.89 8.14
CA ALA A 86 12.47 17.69 6.78
C ALA A 86 11.87 18.72 5.81
N ASP A 87 12.72 19.39 5.03
CA ASP A 87 12.29 20.37 4.02
C ASP A 87 11.42 19.74 2.90
N ALA A 88 11.65 18.46 2.60
CA ALA A 88 10.89 17.69 1.63
C ALA A 88 10.58 16.30 2.20
N PRO A 89 9.40 16.12 2.82
CA PRO A 89 9.00 14.82 3.36
C PRO A 89 8.99 13.74 2.27
N ALA A 90 9.47 12.53 2.59
CA ALA A 90 9.32 11.38 1.72
C ALA A 90 8.32 10.39 2.33
N ILE A 91 7.33 10.00 1.53
CA ILE A 91 6.27 9.08 1.92
C ILE A 91 6.44 7.80 1.11
N VAL A 92 6.68 6.68 1.79
CA VAL A 92 6.84 5.36 1.18
C VAL A 92 5.60 4.52 1.45
N ASP A 93 4.93 4.06 0.41
CA ASP A 93 3.76 3.17 0.51
C ASP A 93 4.17 1.74 0.12
N LEU A 94 4.19 0.83 1.10
CA LEU A 94 4.59 -0.57 0.93
C LEU A 94 3.38 -1.44 0.59
N GLY A 95 3.43 -2.11 -0.56
CA GLY A 95 2.28 -2.79 -1.14
C GLY A 95 1.25 -1.80 -1.69
N ALA A 96 1.72 -0.74 -2.32
CA ALA A 96 0.93 0.41 -2.76
C ALA A 96 -0.20 0.07 -3.75
N GLY A 97 -0.16 -1.11 -4.36
CA GLY A 97 -1.15 -1.51 -5.35
C GLY A 97 -1.23 -0.50 -6.49
N THR A 98 -2.40 0.09 -6.68
CA THR A 98 -2.62 1.08 -7.75
C THR A 98 -2.14 2.50 -7.41
N GLY A 99 -1.61 2.72 -6.19
CA GLY A 99 -1.18 4.04 -5.71
C GLY A 99 -2.33 4.95 -5.24
N HIS A 100 -3.54 4.41 -5.12
CA HIS A 100 -4.76 5.17 -4.78
C HIS A 100 -4.64 5.90 -3.44
N HIS A 101 -4.22 5.20 -2.38
CA HIS A 101 -4.08 5.79 -1.06
C HIS A 101 -2.88 6.75 -1.00
N LEU A 102 -1.78 6.40 -1.64
CA LEU A 102 -0.61 7.30 -1.74
C LEU A 102 -0.98 8.61 -2.42
N ALA A 103 -1.76 8.57 -3.51
CA ALA A 103 -2.22 9.78 -4.19
C ALA A 103 -3.02 10.70 -3.25
N ALA A 104 -3.98 10.16 -2.51
CA ALA A 104 -4.77 10.94 -1.54
C ALA A 104 -3.91 11.54 -0.41
N VAL A 105 -2.86 10.82 -0.01
CA VAL A 105 -1.91 11.32 1.01
C VAL A 105 -1.05 12.44 0.43
N LEU A 106 -0.59 12.34 -0.82
CA LEU A 106 0.20 13.39 -1.49
C LEU A 106 -0.61 14.65 -1.76
N ASP A 107 -1.90 14.53 -2.09
CA ASP A 107 -2.81 15.68 -2.17
C ASP A 107 -2.90 16.44 -0.83
N ALA A 108 -2.77 15.74 0.30
CA ALA A 108 -2.85 16.32 1.63
C ALA A 108 -1.50 16.86 2.14
N VAL A 109 -0.37 16.42 1.57
CA VAL A 109 1.00 16.84 1.91
C VAL A 109 1.74 17.23 0.63
N PRO A 110 1.41 18.39 0.01
CA PRO A 110 1.89 18.76 -1.33
C PRO A 110 3.41 18.87 -1.49
N ALA A 111 4.14 19.12 -0.39
CA ALA A 111 5.61 19.17 -0.39
C ALA A 111 6.26 17.78 -0.39
N ALA A 112 5.48 16.70 -0.20
CA ALA A 112 6.02 15.37 -0.07
C ALA A 112 6.37 14.74 -1.43
N ARG A 113 7.45 13.95 -1.42
CA ARG A 113 7.81 13.03 -2.51
C ARG A 113 7.25 11.65 -2.19
N GLY A 114 6.41 11.10 -3.07
CA GLY A 114 5.77 9.80 -2.90
C GLY A 114 6.53 8.67 -3.57
N LEU A 115 6.65 7.53 -2.89
CA LEU A 115 7.27 6.33 -3.44
C LEU A 115 6.36 5.12 -3.23
N ALA A 116 5.72 4.67 -4.31
CA ALA A 116 4.90 3.47 -4.35
C ALA A 116 5.79 2.23 -4.56
N ILE A 117 5.81 1.33 -3.58
CA ILE A 117 6.53 0.05 -3.65
C ILE A 117 5.52 -1.08 -3.84
N ASP A 118 5.65 -1.86 -4.89
CA ASP A 118 4.81 -3.04 -5.14
C ASP A 118 5.55 -4.09 -5.96
N ALA A 119 5.20 -5.36 -5.82
CA ALA A 119 5.78 -6.45 -6.61
C ALA A 119 5.08 -6.63 -7.96
N SER A 120 3.83 -6.18 -8.10
CA SER A 120 3.01 -6.34 -9.31
C SER A 120 3.33 -5.28 -10.38
N ARG A 121 3.81 -5.72 -11.53
CA ARG A 121 3.99 -4.83 -12.69
C ARG A 121 2.68 -4.17 -13.15
N ALA A 122 1.54 -4.84 -12.96
CA ALA A 122 0.23 -4.28 -13.28
C ALA A 122 -0.13 -3.14 -12.33
N ALA A 123 0.18 -3.29 -11.04
CA ALA A 123 0.02 -2.26 -10.01
C ALA A 123 0.96 -1.07 -10.29
N LEU A 124 2.26 -1.30 -10.48
CA LEU A 124 3.26 -0.26 -10.75
C LEU A 124 2.91 0.62 -11.96
N ARG A 125 2.33 0.04 -13.02
CA ARG A 125 1.85 0.80 -14.18
C ARG A 125 0.76 1.82 -13.84
N ARG A 126 -0.07 1.52 -12.85
CA ARG A 126 -1.11 2.43 -12.35
C ARG A 126 -0.53 3.42 -11.34
N ALA A 127 0.23 2.91 -10.36
CA ALA A 127 0.86 3.73 -9.32
C ALA A 127 1.75 4.84 -9.89
N ALA A 128 2.52 4.55 -10.97
CA ALA A 128 3.35 5.54 -11.67
C ALA A 128 2.57 6.70 -12.33
N ARG A 129 1.24 6.63 -12.34
CA ARG A 129 0.34 7.63 -12.93
C ARG A 129 -0.73 8.10 -11.94
N ALA A 130 -0.68 7.62 -10.71
CA ALA A 130 -1.71 7.91 -9.71
C ALA A 130 -1.65 9.36 -9.23
N HIS A 131 -0.46 9.96 -9.19
CA HIS A 131 -0.23 11.34 -8.77
C HIS A 131 1.10 11.86 -9.33
N ASP A 132 1.19 13.16 -9.65
CA ASP A 132 2.39 13.76 -10.23
C ASP A 132 3.60 13.72 -9.27
N GLY A 133 3.37 13.76 -7.97
CA GLY A 133 4.40 13.60 -6.93
C GLY A 133 4.78 12.16 -6.60
N ALA A 134 4.16 11.16 -7.26
CA ALA A 134 4.41 9.74 -7.00
C ALA A 134 5.40 9.14 -8.01
N ALA A 135 6.35 8.36 -7.51
CA ALA A 135 7.17 7.43 -8.29
C ALA A 135 6.83 5.99 -7.92
N ALA A 136 7.04 5.05 -8.83
CA ALA A 136 6.73 3.64 -8.60
C ALA A 136 7.99 2.77 -8.80
N VAL A 137 8.25 1.90 -7.82
CA VAL A 137 9.42 1.00 -7.80
C VAL A 137 8.97 -0.41 -7.47
N GLY A 138 9.36 -1.34 -8.32
CA GLY A 138 9.10 -2.77 -8.14
C GLY A 138 10.02 -3.35 -7.07
N ALA A 139 9.44 -3.78 -5.95
CA ALA A 139 10.15 -4.52 -4.93
C ALA A 139 9.23 -5.46 -4.16
N ASP A 140 9.82 -6.54 -3.65
CA ASP A 140 9.18 -7.50 -2.76
C ASP A 140 9.30 -6.99 -1.31
N ALA A 141 8.18 -6.64 -0.68
CA ALA A 141 8.14 -6.11 0.68
C ALA A 141 8.66 -7.08 1.76
N TRP A 142 8.78 -8.38 1.44
CA TRP A 142 9.36 -9.39 2.34
C TRP A 142 10.89 -9.43 2.31
N LYS A 143 11.51 -8.81 1.29
CA LYS A 143 12.96 -8.78 1.08
C LYS A 143 13.54 -7.44 1.52
N PRO A 144 14.89 -7.32 1.59
CA PRO A 144 15.53 -6.03 1.74
C PRO A 144 15.04 -5.04 0.67
N LEU A 145 14.56 -3.90 1.12
CA LEU A 145 14.03 -2.86 0.22
C LEU A 145 15.19 -2.13 -0.48
N PRO A 146 15.05 -1.82 -1.78
CA PRO A 146 16.05 -1.06 -2.54
C PRO A 146 15.99 0.44 -2.20
N LEU A 147 15.86 0.75 -0.92
CA LEU A 147 15.76 2.09 -0.34
C LEU A 147 16.95 2.33 0.58
N ARG A 148 17.44 3.57 0.60
CA ARG A 148 18.46 3.99 1.55
C ARG A 148 17.87 4.05 2.96
N ASP A 149 18.76 4.07 3.96
CA ASP A 149 18.38 4.17 5.36
C ASP A 149 17.87 5.56 5.68
N ALA A 150 16.92 5.65 6.61
CA ALA A 150 16.44 6.89 7.21
C ALA A 150 15.96 7.97 6.20
N ILE A 151 15.26 7.53 5.12
CA ILE A 151 14.81 8.45 4.06
C ILE A 151 13.32 8.83 4.19
N ALA A 152 12.52 8.00 4.82
CA ALA A 152 11.07 8.19 4.87
C ALA A 152 10.64 8.94 6.13
N THR A 153 9.88 10.01 5.99
CA THR A 153 9.20 10.65 7.12
C THR A 153 7.91 9.90 7.49
N THR A 154 7.34 9.20 6.51
CA THR A 154 6.15 8.36 6.71
C THR A 154 6.26 7.09 5.88
N VAL A 155 6.00 5.95 6.51
CA VAL A 155 5.80 4.66 5.84
C VAL A 155 4.33 4.29 5.95
N LEU A 156 3.68 3.99 4.81
CA LEU A 156 2.33 3.47 4.75
C LEU A 156 2.36 1.95 4.53
N SER A 157 1.46 1.22 5.17
CA SER A 157 1.23 -0.21 4.95
C SER A 157 -0.27 -0.51 5.04
N VAL A 158 -0.97 -0.40 3.91
CA VAL A 158 -2.43 -0.53 3.82
C VAL A 158 -2.82 -1.92 3.34
N PHE A 159 -3.30 -2.78 4.25
CA PHE A 159 -3.63 -4.19 3.97
C PHE A 159 -2.49 -4.98 3.29
N ALA A 160 -1.24 -4.58 3.55
CA ALA A 160 -0.05 -5.05 2.85
C ALA A 160 0.85 -5.94 3.73
N PRO A 161 1.78 -6.69 3.14
CA PRO A 161 2.85 -7.39 3.87
C PRO A 161 3.72 -6.42 4.67
N ARG A 162 4.31 -6.91 5.78
CA ARG A 162 5.11 -6.09 6.69
C ARG A 162 6.43 -6.77 7.03
N ASN A 163 7.51 -6.03 6.82
CA ASN A 163 8.84 -6.38 7.28
C ASN A 163 9.28 -5.28 8.25
N ALA A 164 9.06 -5.49 9.56
CA ALA A 164 9.28 -4.49 10.60
C ALA A 164 10.72 -3.92 10.60
N THR A 165 11.71 -4.77 10.40
CA THR A 165 13.12 -4.37 10.35
C THR A 165 13.39 -3.44 9.18
N GLU A 166 12.87 -3.72 8.00
CA GLU A 166 13.06 -2.86 6.82
C GLU A 166 12.26 -1.56 6.93
N MET A 167 11.03 -1.62 7.49
CA MET A 167 10.25 -0.41 7.79
C MET A 167 10.99 0.52 8.73
N ALA A 168 11.58 -0.03 9.82
CA ALA A 168 12.38 0.75 10.78
C ALA A 168 13.65 1.31 10.13
N ARG A 169 14.35 0.52 9.29
CA ARG A 169 15.57 0.96 8.61
C ARG A 169 15.33 2.15 7.68
N VAL A 170 14.23 2.12 6.92
CA VAL A 170 13.94 3.18 5.94
C VAL A 170 13.31 4.42 6.55
N LEU A 171 12.72 4.30 7.74
CA LEU A 171 12.08 5.41 8.44
C LEU A 171 13.15 6.35 9.02
N ALA A 172 13.01 7.64 8.78
CA ALA A 172 13.86 8.65 9.37
C ALA A 172 13.58 8.83 10.88
N PRO A 173 14.55 9.28 11.68
CA PRO A 173 14.31 9.62 13.08
C PRO A 173 13.12 10.58 13.22
N GLY A 174 12.19 10.26 14.12
CA GLY A 174 10.95 11.01 14.32
C GLY A 174 9.87 10.77 13.24
N GLY A 175 10.14 9.92 12.28
CA GLY A 175 9.15 9.48 11.30
C GLY A 175 8.08 8.56 11.89
N SER A 176 7.03 8.28 11.12
CA SER A 176 5.91 7.45 11.56
C SER A 176 5.59 6.33 10.57
N LEU A 177 5.28 5.16 11.11
CA LEU A 177 4.64 4.07 10.37
C LEU A 177 3.12 4.18 10.55
N ILE A 178 2.36 4.23 9.45
CA ILE A 178 0.90 4.18 9.44
C ILE A 178 0.48 2.83 8.85
N ALA A 179 -0.07 1.97 9.68
CA ALA A 179 -0.50 0.63 9.29
C ALA A 179 -2.02 0.48 9.35
N VAL A 180 -2.59 -0.20 8.35
CA VAL A 180 -4.02 -0.51 8.31
C VAL A 180 -4.23 -2.02 8.33
N THR A 181 -5.12 -2.46 9.23
CA THR A 181 -5.58 -3.84 9.30
C THR A 181 -7.10 -3.90 9.28
N PRO A 182 -7.71 -4.93 8.65
CA PRO A 182 -9.14 -5.12 8.74
C PRO A 182 -9.54 -5.58 10.15
N THR A 183 -10.77 -5.25 10.58
CA THR A 183 -11.40 -5.85 11.76
C THR A 183 -12.22 -7.09 11.37
N THR A 184 -12.72 -7.83 12.35
CA THR A 184 -13.64 -8.96 12.13
C THR A 184 -14.95 -8.55 11.44
N ARG A 185 -15.30 -7.28 11.51
CA ARG A 185 -16.49 -6.73 10.86
C ARG A 185 -16.29 -6.37 9.39
N HIS A 186 -15.03 -6.35 8.92
CA HIS A 186 -14.72 -5.98 7.54
C HIS A 186 -15.29 -7.02 6.56
N LEU A 187 -16.20 -6.57 5.69
CA LEU A 187 -16.91 -7.40 4.70
C LEU A 187 -17.70 -8.57 5.32
N TYR A 188 -18.07 -8.45 6.61
CA TYR A 188 -18.72 -9.52 7.37
C TYR A 188 -19.92 -10.13 6.63
N GLU A 189 -20.74 -9.29 5.96
CA GLU A 189 -21.94 -9.71 5.25
C GLU A 189 -21.64 -10.58 4.02
N LEU A 190 -20.42 -10.51 3.49
CA LEU A 190 -19.97 -11.31 2.34
C LEU A 190 -19.23 -12.58 2.75
N VAL A 191 -18.66 -12.64 3.97
CA VAL A 191 -17.79 -13.74 4.41
C VAL A 191 -18.53 -15.08 4.35
N GLY A 192 -19.66 -15.22 5.04
CA GLY A 192 -20.43 -16.47 5.08
C GLY A 192 -21.03 -16.81 3.71
N PRO A 193 -21.83 -15.93 3.09
CA PRO A 193 -22.48 -16.21 1.82
C PRO A 193 -21.51 -16.58 0.68
N LEU A 194 -20.35 -15.93 0.62
CA LEU A 194 -19.39 -16.15 -0.47
C LEU A 194 -18.24 -17.10 -0.11
N GLY A 195 -18.16 -17.56 1.16
CA GLY A 195 -17.10 -18.45 1.63
C GLY A 195 -15.72 -17.78 1.65
N LEU A 196 -15.67 -16.49 2.02
CA LEU A 196 -14.43 -15.74 2.07
C LEU A 196 -13.64 -16.04 3.34
N LEU A 197 -12.37 -15.66 3.34
CA LEU A 197 -11.53 -15.73 4.52
C LEU A 197 -12.03 -14.75 5.59
N SER A 198 -12.21 -15.25 6.82
CA SER A 198 -12.52 -14.39 7.97
C SER A 198 -11.27 -13.70 8.51
N VAL A 199 -11.48 -12.54 9.11
CA VAL A 199 -10.40 -11.81 9.80
C VAL A 199 -10.30 -12.33 11.23
N PRO A 200 -9.13 -12.76 11.72
CA PRO A 200 -8.92 -13.15 13.12
C PRO A 200 -9.14 -11.97 14.08
N ASP A 201 -9.69 -12.25 15.27
CA ASP A 201 -9.98 -11.23 16.29
C ASP A 201 -8.72 -10.51 16.79
N ASP A 202 -7.59 -11.22 16.85
CA ASP A 202 -6.30 -10.76 17.34
C ASP A 202 -5.42 -10.08 16.27
N LYS A 203 -6.00 -9.67 15.13
CA LYS A 203 -5.24 -9.12 14.00
C LYS A 203 -4.43 -7.87 14.36
N ALA A 204 -5.00 -7.00 15.19
CA ALA A 204 -4.32 -5.79 15.66
C ALA A 204 -3.22 -6.11 16.67
N ASP A 205 -3.48 -7.03 17.61
CA ASP A 205 -2.49 -7.44 18.63
C ASP A 205 -1.30 -8.16 18.01
N ARG A 206 -1.55 -9.00 16.98
CA ARG A 206 -0.46 -9.62 16.20
C ARG A 206 0.39 -8.59 15.47
N LEU A 207 -0.23 -7.51 14.98
CA LEU A 207 0.52 -6.41 14.37
C LEU A 207 1.43 -5.75 15.41
N ASP A 208 0.90 -5.44 16.60
CA ASP A 208 1.68 -4.82 17.67
C ASP A 208 2.87 -5.71 18.06
N ALA A 209 2.62 -7.01 18.29
CA ALA A 209 3.69 -7.96 18.60
C ALA A 209 4.75 -8.07 17.48
N GLN A 210 4.36 -7.99 16.21
CA GLN A 210 5.29 -8.00 15.08
C GLN A 210 6.16 -6.74 15.01
N LEU A 211 5.63 -5.60 15.45
CA LEU A 211 6.28 -4.30 15.37
C LEU A 211 7.06 -3.92 16.64
N ALA A 212 6.77 -4.55 17.79
CA ALA A 212 7.25 -4.17 19.11
C ALA A 212 8.79 -4.08 19.27
N ALA A 213 9.57 -4.76 18.42
CA ALA A 213 11.04 -4.68 18.45
C ALA A 213 11.61 -3.36 17.91
N HIS A 214 10.80 -2.56 17.21
CA HIS A 214 11.26 -1.35 16.51
C HIS A 214 10.31 -0.16 16.64
N PHE A 215 9.09 -0.37 17.13
CA PHE A 215 8.03 0.63 17.07
C PHE A 215 7.17 0.63 18.32
N GLU A 216 6.76 1.82 18.76
CA GLU A 216 5.73 2.03 19.78
C GLU A 216 4.44 2.54 19.15
N LEU A 217 3.30 2.02 19.62
CA LEU A 217 1.98 2.49 19.21
C LEU A 217 1.73 3.90 19.78
N ALA A 218 1.59 4.87 18.88
CA ALA A 218 1.29 6.26 19.24
C ALA A 218 -0.20 6.58 19.22
N GLU A 219 -0.92 6.06 18.20
CA GLU A 219 -2.35 6.32 18.03
C GLU A 219 -3.04 5.18 17.31
N ARG A 220 -4.30 4.93 17.64
CA ARG A 220 -5.13 3.93 16.98
C ARG A 220 -6.58 4.38 16.89
N ARG A 221 -7.17 4.22 15.71
CA ARG A 221 -8.60 4.47 15.51
C ARG A 221 -9.22 3.45 14.56
N THR A 222 -10.50 3.19 14.76
CA THR A 222 -11.30 2.37 13.85
C THR A 222 -12.04 3.27 12.87
N ILE A 223 -12.00 2.92 11.60
CA ILE A 223 -12.82 3.51 10.54
C ILE A 223 -13.86 2.46 10.17
N GLU A 224 -15.12 2.78 10.39
CA GLU A 224 -16.21 1.88 10.07
C GLU A 224 -17.35 2.63 9.39
N HIS A 225 -17.88 2.10 8.28
CA HIS A 225 -19.04 2.62 7.59
C HIS A 225 -19.70 1.56 6.71
N ALA A 226 -20.97 1.80 6.37
CA ALA A 226 -21.69 0.97 5.41
C ALA A 226 -21.35 1.40 3.98
N MET A 227 -21.10 0.41 3.12
CA MET A 227 -20.99 0.56 1.67
C MET A 227 -22.24 -0.03 1.02
N PHE A 228 -22.78 0.65 0.02
CA PHE A 228 -23.88 0.14 -0.82
C PHE A 228 -23.27 -0.37 -2.12
N LEU A 229 -23.08 -1.68 -2.19
CA LEU A 229 -22.36 -2.32 -3.30
C LEU A 229 -23.34 -2.95 -4.27
N THR A 230 -23.23 -2.60 -5.53
CA THR A 230 -23.84 -3.37 -6.62
C THR A 230 -23.24 -4.77 -6.65
N ARG A 231 -23.91 -5.69 -7.37
CA ARG A 231 -23.40 -7.05 -7.53
C ARG A 231 -21.99 -7.06 -8.17
N ASP A 232 -21.75 -6.20 -9.15
CA ASP A 232 -20.45 -6.08 -9.81
C ASP A 232 -19.38 -5.56 -8.86
N GLU A 233 -19.67 -4.56 -8.02
CA GLU A 233 -18.75 -4.05 -7.01
C GLU A 233 -18.48 -5.09 -5.91
N SER A 234 -19.49 -5.89 -5.54
CA SER A 234 -19.33 -7.03 -4.64
C SER A 234 -18.41 -8.11 -5.24
N ALA A 235 -18.49 -8.35 -6.54
CA ALA A 235 -17.56 -9.22 -7.24
C ALA A 235 -16.14 -8.62 -7.28
N GLN A 236 -16.01 -7.32 -7.53
CA GLN A 236 -14.70 -6.64 -7.58
C GLN A 236 -13.97 -6.69 -6.23
N ILE A 237 -14.67 -6.43 -5.11
CA ILE A 237 -14.05 -6.46 -3.78
C ILE A 237 -13.55 -7.87 -3.42
N VAL A 238 -14.23 -8.92 -3.84
CA VAL A 238 -13.76 -10.30 -3.68
C VAL A 238 -12.52 -10.57 -4.53
N ARG A 239 -12.57 -10.19 -5.83
CA ARG A 239 -11.48 -10.41 -6.79
C ARG A 239 -10.20 -9.67 -6.42
N MET A 240 -10.30 -8.49 -5.78
CA MET A 240 -9.12 -7.71 -5.41
C MET A 240 -8.45 -8.18 -4.12
N GLY A 241 -9.12 -9.01 -3.33
CA GLY A 241 -8.67 -9.45 -1.99
C GLY A 241 -7.95 -10.80 -1.99
N PRO A 242 -7.40 -11.20 -0.84
CA PRO A 242 -6.67 -12.47 -0.71
C PRO A 242 -7.56 -13.70 -0.96
N SER A 243 -8.87 -13.59 -0.78
CA SER A 243 -9.83 -14.66 -1.07
C SER A 243 -9.84 -15.04 -2.55
N ALA A 244 -9.46 -14.14 -3.48
CA ALA A 244 -9.38 -14.44 -4.91
C ALA A 244 -8.46 -15.62 -5.27
N TRP A 245 -7.50 -15.96 -4.40
CA TRP A 245 -6.63 -17.12 -4.59
C TRP A 245 -7.27 -18.46 -4.18
N HIS A 246 -8.43 -18.42 -3.50
CA HIS A 246 -9.03 -19.58 -2.86
C HIS A 246 -10.47 -19.86 -3.29
N VAL A 247 -11.11 -18.92 -3.98
CA VAL A 247 -12.50 -19.05 -4.44
C VAL A 247 -12.54 -19.15 -5.97
N ASP A 248 -13.46 -19.99 -6.46
CA ASP A 248 -13.76 -20.08 -7.88
C ASP A 248 -14.69 -18.94 -8.30
N GLU A 249 -14.33 -18.25 -9.37
CA GLU A 249 -15.05 -17.07 -9.85
C GLU A 249 -16.52 -17.39 -10.24
N GLN A 250 -16.77 -18.55 -10.85
CA GLN A 250 -18.12 -18.95 -11.22
C GLN A 250 -18.97 -19.15 -9.97
N SER A 251 -18.45 -19.85 -8.95
CA SER A 251 -19.12 -20.05 -7.66
C SER A 251 -19.41 -18.74 -6.94
N VAL A 252 -18.50 -17.77 -6.99
CA VAL A 252 -18.73 -16.43 -6.43
C VAL A 252 -19.88 -15.74 -7.14
N ASN A 253 -19.88 -15.71 -8.46
CA ASN A 253 -20.93 -15.07 -9.24
C ASN A 253 -22.31 -15.71 -9.01
N GLU A 254 -22.39 -17.06 -8.95
CA GLU A 254 -23.64 -17.76 -8.62
C GLU A 254 -24.17 -17.40 -7.23
N ARG A 255 -23.29 -17.33 -6.22
CA ARG A 255 -23.69 -16.94 -4.84
C ARG A 255 -24.09 -15.49 -4.75
N LEU A 256 -23.45 -14.59 -5.49
CA LEU A 256 -23.83 -13.16 -5.57
C LEU A 256 -25.24 -12.96 -6.14
N MET A 257 -25.73 -13.87 -7.00
CA MET A 257 -27.12 -13.80 -7.49
C MET A 257 -28.17 -13.98 -6.38
N GLY A 258 -27.79 -14.60 -5.26
CA GLY A 258 -28.67 -14.78 -4.09
C GLY A 258 -28.65 -13.61 -3.10
N LEU A 259 -27.79 -12.60 -3.31
CA LEU A 259 -27.71 -11.42 -2.46
C LEU A 259 -28.57 -10.27 -3.01
N ALA A 260 -28.93 -9.32 -2.13
CA ALA A 260 -29.58 -8.07 -2.52
C ALA A 260 -28.70 -7.26 -3.48
N ASP A 261 -29.30 -6.48 -4.37
CA ASP A 261 -28.61 -5.60 -5.29
C ASP A 261 -29.24 -4.21 -5.28
N PRO A 262 -28.60 -3.19 -4.67
CA PRO A 262 -27.29 -3.24 -3.97
C PRO A 262 -27.35 -3.99 -2.63
N SER A 263 -26.23 -4.57 -2.23
CA SER A 263 -26.00 -5.12 -0.89
C SER A 263 -25.42 -4.05 0.03
N ILE A 264 -25.82 -4.09 1.32
CA ILE A 264 -25.19 -3.28 2.36
C ILE A 264 -24.04 -4.11 2.94
N VAL A 265 -22.83 -3.59 2.84
CA VAL A 265 -21.60 -4.28 3.25
C VAL A 265 -20.77 -3.36 4.14
N THR A 266 -20.32 -3.87 5.27
CA THR A 266 -19.52 -3.09 6.23
C THR A 266 -18.06 -2.99 5.78
N PHE A 267 -17.57 -1.75 5.61
CA PHE A 267 -16.15 -1.46 5.68
C PHE A 267 -15.77 -1.30 7.16
N SER A 268 -14.75 -2.01 7.62
CA SER A 268 -14.23 -1.81 8.98
C SER A 268 -12.74 -2.12 9.05
N ALA A 269 -11.94 -1.11 9.39
CA ALA A 269 -10.49 -1.22 9.49
C ALA A 269 -9.93 -0.40 10.64
N VAL A 270 -8.83 -0.87 11.20
CA VAL A 270 -8.04 -0.14 12.21
C VAL A 270 -6.89 0.56 11.50
N VAL A 271 -6.78 1.86 11.72
CA VAL A 271 -5.63 2.68 11.35
C VAL A 271 -4.80 2.89 12.62
N SER A 272 -3.56 2.43 12.58
CA SER A 272 -2.61 2.55 13.70
C SER A 272 -1.39 3.35 13.25
N ARG A 273 -1.01 4.35 14.03
CA ARG A 273 0.23 5.12 13.84
C ARG A 273 1.23 4.71 14.92
N TYR A 274 2.44 4.41 14.48
CA TYR A 274 3.55 4.00 15.33
C TYR A 274 4.70 4.99 15.16
N GLY A 275 5.36 5.32 16.27
CA GLY A 275 6.65 6.00 16.30
C GLY A 275 7.80 4.98 16.34
N GLN A 276 9.00 5.41 15.92
CA GLN A 276 10.22 4.64 16.10
C GLN A 276 10.79 4.94 17.50
N GLU A 277 11.27 3.91 18.21
CA GLU A 277 11.97 4.07 19.48
C GLU A 277 13.29 4.85 19.33
#